data_55bf79330a2169702f5b84bb840f73a2
#
_entry.id   55bf79330a2169702f5b84bb840f73a2
#
_cell.length_a   1.000
_cell.length_b   1.000
_cell.length_c   1.000
_cell.angle_alpha   90.00
_cell.angle_beta   90.00
_cell.angle_gamma   90.00
#
_symmetry.space_group_name_H-M   'P 1'
#
loop_
_entity.id
_entity.type
_entity.pdbx_description
1 polymer ?
#
loop_
_entity_poly.entity_id
_entity_poly.type
_entity_poly.pdbx_seq_one_letter_code
_entity_poly.pdbx_strand_id
1 'polypeptide(L)'
;AQEHNEASQEEEKEEKAPVPDTLDVLKEYAGLPLTRSIQLKDHTKSVCALGIDRSGARVASGSTDYDVKLWDFGGMASNLSPFKTFEPAENYPVIQLAFAPQSKNLLCLNAAPQPRVYDYDGNELAVYKKGDVFMRDMRHTTGHISDITCGMWHPLDDTHFMTGGS
;
A
#
# COMPACT_ATOMS: atom_id res chain seq x y z
N ALA A 1 -37.01 -37.73 38.64
CA ALA A 1 -37.04 -36.28 38.61
C ALA A 1 -35.69 -35.77 38.09
N GLN A 2 -35.58 -35.47 36.86
CA GLN A 2 -34.45 -34.81 36.22
C GLN A 2 -34.97 -33.51 35.65
N GLU A 3 -34.66 -32.41 36.30
CA GLU A 3 -34.87 -31.08 35.76
C GLU A 3 -33.68 -30.72 34.89
N HIS A 4 -33.91 -30.63 33.59
CA HIS A 4 -32.99 -30.06 32.66
C HIS A 4 -33.08 -28.54 32.71
N ASN A 5 -31.98 -27.94 33.08
CA ASN A 5 -31.76 -26.50 33.10
C ASN A 5 -31.36 -26.06 31.68
N GLU A 6 -32.30 -25.56 30.90
CA GLU A 6 -32.04 -24.86 29.64
C GLU A 6 -31.70 -23.40 29.95
N ALA A 7 -30.40 -23.12 30.04
CA ALA A 7 -29.90 -21.76 30.07
C ALA A 7 -29.91 -21.21 28.62
N SER A 8 -30.88 -20.38 28.36
CA SER A 8 -31.00 -19.59 27.13
C SER A 8 -29.81 -18.64 27.03
N GLN A 9 -28.97 -18.85 26.04
CA GLN A 9 -27.98 -17.87 25.62
C GLN A 9 -28.68 -16.82 24.77
N GLU A 10 -29.05 -15.71 25.38
CA GLU A 10 -29.40 -14.49 24.66
C GLU A 10 -28.10 -13.90 24.11
N GLU A 11 -27.80 -14.15 22.84
CA GLU A 11 -26.82 -13.40 22.10
C GLU A 11 -27.33 -11.96 21.92
N GLU A 12 -26.87 -11.04 22.76
CA GLU A 12 -26.99 -9.61 22.52
C GLU A 12 -26.30 -9.30 21.19
N LYS A 13 -27.09 -9.14 20.15
CA LYS A 13 -26.64 -8.48 18.92
C LYS A 13 -26.41 -7.02 19.29
N GLU A 14 -25.16 -6.66 19.56
CA GLU A 14 -24.72 -5.27 19.50
C GLU A 14 -25.05 -4.72 18.11
N GLU A 15 -26.13 -3.99 18.01
CA GLU A 15 -26.49 -3.19 16.85
C GLU A 15 -25.44 -2.08 16.71
N LYS A 16 -24.39 -2.39 15.96
CA LYS A 16 -23.33 -1.46 15.64
C LYS A 16 -23.95 -0.26 14.95
N ALA A 17 -23.98 0.88 15.65
CA ALA A 17 -24.46 2.14 15.10
C ALA A 17 -23.86 2.35 13.70
N PRO A 18 -24.63 2.79 12.71
CA PRO A 18 -24.14 2.99 11.36
C PRO A 18 -22.94 3.95 11.41
N VAL A 19 -21.78 3.44 10.99
CA VAL A 19 -20.59 4.27 10.86
C VAL A 19 -20.94 5.38 9.88
N PRO A 20 -20.89 6.66 10.27
CA PRO A 20 -21.25 7.76 9.39
C PRO A 20 -20.42 7.65 8.13
N ASP A 21 -21.07 7.85 6.98
CA ASP A 21 -20.38 7.78 5.70
C ASP A 21 -19.22 8.78 5.76
N THR A 22 -18.00 8.30 5.54
CA THR A 22 -16.77 9.10 5.63
C THR A 22 -16.86 10.39 4.81
N LEU A 23 -17.71 10.37 3.79
CA LEU A 23 -17.97 11.50 2.93
C LEU A 23 -18.72 12.64 3.62
N ASP A 24 -19.68 12.32 4.50
CA ASP A 24 -20.46 13.32 5.20
C ASP A 24 -19.63 14.00 6.28
N VAL A 25 -18.76 13.25 6.95
CA VAL A 25 -17.78 13.79 7.90
C VAL A 25 -16.79 14.73 7.21
N LEU A 26 -16.29 14.36 6.03
CA LEU A 26 -15.34 15.19 5.28
C LEU A 26 -15.99 16.47 4.71
N LYS A 27 -17.26 16.43 4.33
CA LYS A 27 -18.01 17.63 3.91
C LYS A 27 -18.16 18.63 5.05
N GLU A 28 -18.41 18.13 6.25
CA GLU A 28 -18.64 18.97 7.43
C GLU A 28 -17.37 19.65 7.92
N TYR A 29 -16.22 18.92 7.93
CA TYR A 29 -14.98 19.42 8.52
C TYR A 29 -14.02 20.10 7.55
N ALA A 30 -14.07 19.81 6.26
CA ALA A 30 -13.03 20.27 5.34
C ALA A 30 -13.47 21.36 4.36
N GLY A 31 -14.76 21.65 4.23
CA GLY A 31 -15.27 22.58 3.21
C GLY A 31 -14.91 22.16 1.77
N LEU A 32 -14.49 20.89 1.57
CA LEU A 32 -14.11 20.38 0.28
C LEU A 32 -15.35 20.04 -0.56
N PRO A 33 -15.37 20.40 -1.84
CA PRO A 33 -16.50 20.12 -2.74
C PRO A 33 -16.53 18.62 -3.13
N LEU A 34 -16.78 17.74 -2.18
CA LEU A 34 -16.88 16.31 -2.39
C LEU A 34 -18.27 15.98 -2.97
N THR A 35 -18.34 15.88 -4.28
CA THR A 35 -19.59 15.58 -4.99
C THR A 35 -19.74 14.12 -5.35
N ARG A 36 -18.64 13.36 -5.32
CA ARG A 36 -18.61 11.97 -5.77
C ARG A 36 -17.58 11.15 -4.99
N SER A 37 -17.91 9.92 -4.61
CA SER A 37 -16.97 8.94 -4.04
C SER A 37 -16.97 7.66 -4.87
N ILE A 38 -15.82 7.04 -4.99
CA ILE A 38 -15.64 5.77 -5.70
C ILE A 38 -14.86 4.85 -4.76
N GLN A 39 -15.37 3.64 -4.53
CA GLN A 39 -14.68 2.62 -3.77
C GLN A 39 -14.01 1.64 -4.71
N LEU A 40 -12.69 1.53 -4.62
CA LEU A 40 -11.88 0.54 -5.32
C LEU A 40 -11.75 -0.69 -4.44
N LYS A 41 -12.45 -1.77 -4.77
CA LYS A 41 -12.51 -3.01 -3.98
C LYS A 41 -11.87 -4.15 -4.76
N ASP A 42 -10.60 -4.41 -4.53
CA ASP A 42 -9.91 -5.52 -5.18
C ASP A 42 -8.87 -6.19 -4.27
N HIS A 43 -8.36 -5.49 -3.24
CA HIS A 43 -7.49 -6.09 -2.23
C HIS A 43 -8.25 -7.03 -1.30
N THR A 44 -7.62 -8.15 -0.94
CA THR A 44 -8.20 -9.16 -0.05
C THR A 44 -7.91 -8.89 1.43
N LYS A 45 -6.93 -8.04 1.73
CA LYS A 45 -6.54 -7.64 3.09
C LYS A 45 -6.41 -6.11 3.18
N SER A 46 -5.93 -5.64 4.32
CA SER A 46 -5.78 -4.21 4.60
C SER A 46 -4.82 -3.52 3.64
N VAL A 47 -5.23 -2.40 3.07
CA VAL A 47 -4.37 -1.52 2.29
C VAL A 47 -3.56 -0.67 3.26
N CYS A 48 -2.24 -0.72 3.14
CA CYS A 48 -1.30 -0.03 4.04
C CYS A 48 -0.40 0.97 3.31
N ALA A 49 -0.34 0.92 2.00
CA ALA A 49 0.47 1.83 1.19
C ALA A 49 -0.37 2.43 0.05
N LEU A 50 -0.16 3.71 -0.20
CA LEU A 50 -0.79 4.43 -1.29
C LEU A 50 0.22 5.38 -1.93
N GLY A 51 0.36 5.31 -3.23
CA GLY A 51 1.13 6.25 -4.03
C GLY A 51 0.26 6.89 -5.10
N ILE A 52 0.39 8.20 -5.27
CA ILE A 52 -0.33 8.95 -6.31
C ILE A 52 0.72 9.60 -7.21
N ASP A 53 0.53 9.49 -8.51
CA ASP A 53 1.38 10.12 -9.47
C ASP A 53 1.19 11.66 -9.42
N ARG A 54 2.17 12.41 -9.92
CA ARG A 54 2.12 13.87 -9.94
C ARG A 54 0.94 14.45 -10.72
N SER A 55 0.46 13.76 -11.74
CA SER A 55 -0.71 14.17 -12.54
C SER A 55 -2.04 13.84 -11.87
N GLY A 56 -2.05 12.95 -10.89
CA GLY A 56 -3.25 12.39 -10.28
C GLY A 56 -4.00 11.39 -11.18
N ALA A 57 -3.46 11.07 -12.36
CA ALA A 57 -4.11 10.14 -13.27
C ALA A 57 -3.98 8.68 -12.82
N ARG A 58 -2.87 8.34 -12.17
CA ARG A 58 -2.61 6.98 -11.69
C ARG A 58 -2.40 6.93 -10.19
N VAL A 59 -2.87 5.84 -9.62
CA VAL A 59 -2.70 5.51 -8.20
C VAL A 59 -2.15 4.10 -8.09
N ALA A 60 -1.22 3.91 -7.16
CA ALA A 60 -0.73 2.62 -6.76
C ALA A 60 -1.21 2.32 -5.34
N SER A 61 -1.80 1.17 -5.10
CA SER A 61 -2.18 0.71 -3.77
C SER A 61 -1.41 -0.56 -3.41
N GLY A 62 -0.94 -0.63 -2.18
CA GLY A 62 -0.22 -1.78 -1.65
C GLY A 62 -0.86 -2.28 -0.37
N SER A 63 -0.85 -3.58 -0.18
CA SER A 63 -1.59 -4.22 0.89
C SER A 63 -0.76 -5.28 1.62
N THR A 64 -1.29 -5.70 2.75
CA THR A 64 -0.80 -6.86 3.50
C THR A 64 -1.16 -8.19 2.83
N ASP A 65 -1.89 -8.17 1.71
CA ASP A 65 -2.09 -9.34 0.83
C ASP A 65 -0.91 -9.60 -0.10
N TYR A 66 0.17 -8.79 0.02
CA TYR A 66 1.44 -8.82 -0.71
C TYR A 66 1.38 -8.21 -2.11
N ASP A 67 0.19 -7.87 -2.59
CA ASP A 67 -0.03 -7.32 -3.91
C ASP A 67 0.13 -5.80 -3.95
N VAL A 68 0.64 -5.33 -5.08
CA VAL A 68 0.52 -3.95 -5.54
C VAL A 68 -0.46 -3.92 -6.70
N LYS A 69 -1.40 -2.98 -6.64
CA LYS A 69 -2.40 -2.76 -7.68
C LYS A 69 -2.28 -1.35 -8.24
N LEU A 70 -2.25 -1.26 -9.55
CA LEU A 70 -2.17 0.02 -10.28
C LEU A 70 -3.53 0.36 -10.88
N TRP A 71 -3.96 1.59 -10.66
CA TRP A 71 -5.24 2.14 -11.07
C TRP A 71 -5.02 3.32 -12.01
N ASP A 72 -5.73 3.36 -13.10
CA ASP A 72 -5.68 4.47 -14.06
C ASP A 72 -7.06 5.14 -14.15
N PHE A 73 -7.18 6.30 -13.54
CA PHE A 73 -8.46 7.03 -13.53
C PHE A 73 -8.85 7.59 -14.89
N GLY A 74 -7.88 7.77 -15.79
CA GLY A 74 -8.16 8.22 -17.16
C GLY A 74 -8.73 7.13 -18.07
N GLY A 75 -8.33 5.88 -17.82
CA GLY A 75 -8.72 4.71 -18.62
C GLY A 75 -9.59 3.70 -17.89
N MET A 76 -10.03 3.99 -16.67
CA MET A 76 -10.75 3.05 -15.84
C MET A 76 -12.11 2.69 -16.42
N ALA A 77 -12.31 1.41 -16.69
CA ALA A 77 -13.59 0.90 -17.14
C ALA A 77 -14.63 0.91 -16.01
N SER A 78 -15.90 0.72 -16.36
CA SER A 78 -17.01 0.74 -15.39
C SER A 78 -16.90 -0.30 -14.28
N ASN A 79 -16.07 -1.33 -14.47
CA ASN A 79 -15.83 -2.39 -13.48
C ASN A 79 -14.88 -1.97 -12.35
N LEU A 80 -14.28 -0.78 -12.42
CA LEU A 80 -13.37 -0.25 -11.39
C LEU A 80 -12.25 -1.24 -11.00
N SER A 81 -11.71 -1.95 -11.99
CA SER A 81 -10.62 -2.91 -11.79
C SER A 81 -9.25 -2.26 -11.98
N PRO A 82 -8.22 -2.76 -11.28
CA PRO A 82 -6.85 -2.33 -11.55
C PRO A 82 -6.42 -2.78 -12.94
N PHE A 83 -5.63 -1.98 -13.63
CA PHE A 83 -5.10 -2.39 -14.94
C PHE A 83 -3.90 -3.33 -14.82
N LYS A 84 -3.23 -3.32 -13.68
CA LYS A 84 -2.10 -4.21 -13.36
C LYS A 84 -2.12 -4.59 -11.89
N THR A 85 -1.86 -5.87 -11.63
CA THR A 85 -1.62 -6.42 -10.30
C THR A 85 -0.34 -7.23 -10.34
N PHE A 86 0.53 -7.04 -9.33
CA PHE A 86 1.76 -7.81 -9.21
C PHE A 86 2.19 -7.90 -7.75
N GLU A 87 2.92 -8.98 -7.42
CA GLU A 87 3.53 -9.20 -6.13
C GLU A 87 5.01 -8.81 -6.19
N PRO A 88 5.44 -7.73 -5.52
CA PRO A 88 6.83 -7.28 -5.59
C PRO A 88 7.82 -8.26 -4.99
N ALA A 89 7.50 -8.84 -3.85
CA ALA A 89 8.34 -9.81 -3.16
C ALA A 89 7.46 -10.86 -2.48
N GLU A 90 7.74 -12.12 -2.73
CA GLU A 90 6.96 -13.24 -2.21
C GLU A 90 6.77 -13.17 -0.69
N ASN A 91 5.51 -13.18 -0.26
CA ASN A 91 5.11 -13.21 1.15
C ASN A 91 5.58 -12.01 2.00
N TYR A 92 5.95 -10.89 1.40
CA TYR A 92 6.29 -9.67 2.12
C TYR A 92 5.21 -8.59 1.92
N PRO A 93 4.62 -8.08 3.01
CA PRO A 93 3.64 -7.00 2.91
C PRO A 93 4.27 -5.75 2.32
N VAL A 94 3.48 -5.02 1.55
CA VAL A 94 3.90 -3.73 1.00
C VAL A 94 3.81 -2.69 2.10
N ILE A 95 4.91 -1.97 2.35
CA ILE A 95 4.97 -0.95 3.40
C ILE A 95 4.74 0.44 2.84
N GLN A 96 5.36 0.73 1.70
CA GLN A 96 5.28 2.07 1.12
C GLN A 96 5.40 2.03 -0.40
N LEU A 97 4.66 2.91 -1.04
CA LEU A 97 4.68 3.17 -2.47
C LEU A 97 4.89 4.65 -2.73
N ALA A 98 5.81 5.00 -3.61
CA ALA A 98 6.08 6.39 -3.96
C ALA A 98 6.41 6.54 -5.44
N PHE A 99 5.65 7.35 -6.16
CA PHE A 99 6.02 7.76 -7.51
C PHE A 99 7.13 8.80 -7.46
N ALA A 100 8.04 8.71 -8.42
CA ALA A 100 9.09 9.70 -8.59
C ALA A 100 8.50 11.06 -9.01
N PRO A 101 9.09 12.19 -8.58
CA PRO A 101 8.51 13.51 -8.78
C PRO A 101 8.41 13.96 -10.24
N GLN A 102 9.32 13.52 -11.09
CA GLN A 102 9.41 13.96 -12.49
C GLN A 102 9.32 12.81 -13.48
N SER A 103 9.81 11.63 -13.13
CA SER A 103 9.65 10.40 -13.91
C SER A 103 8.38 9.66 -13.51
N LYS A 104 8.07 8.65 -14.30
CA LYS A 104 6.93 7.77 -14.03
C LYS A 104 7.33 6.50 -13.27
N ASN A 105 8.48 6.53 -12.59
CA ASN A 105 8.98 5.39 -11.84
C ASN A 105 8.27 5.26 -10.49
N LEU A 106 7.97 4.04 -10.09
CA LEU A 106 7.35 3.71 -8.82
C LEU A 106 8.36 3.00 -7.92
N LEU A 107 8.70 3.60 -6.80
CA LEU A 107 9.44 2.95 -5.73
C LEU A 107 8.47 2.11 -4.90
N CYS A 108 8.79 0.84 -4.77
CA CYS A 108 8.06 -0.11 -3.94
C CYS A 108 8.94 -0.61 -2.80
N LEU A 109 8.48 -0.41 -1.58
CA LEU A 109 9.12 -0.87 -0.36
C LEU A 109 8.23 -1.91 0.32
N ASN A 110 8.81 -3.06 0.54
CA ASN A 110 8.20 -4.18 1.25
C ASN A 110 8.90 -4.36 2.60
N ALA A 111 8.32 -5.18 3.47
CA ALA A 111 8.99 -5.70 4.66
C ALA A 111 10.13 -6.67 4.27
N ALA A 112 10.95 -6.28 3.32
CA ALA A 112 12.10 -7.01 2.80
C ALA A 112 13.30 -6.06 2.71
N PRO A 113 14.54 -6.57 2.78
CA PRO A 113 15.73 -5.71 2.74
C PRO A 113 16.08 -5.18 1.34
N GLN A 114 15.25 -5.42 0.34
CA GLN A 114 15.52 -5.04 -1.05
C GLN A 114 14.47 -4.07 -1.59
N PRO A 115 14.80 -2.78 -1.75
CA PRO A 115 13.94 -1.86 -2.47
C PRO A 115 13.80 -2.28 -3.93
N ARG A 116 12.64 -2.03 -4.52
CA ARG A 116 12.36 -2.32 -5.92
C ARG A 116 11.80 -1.09 -6.61
N VAL A 117 12.16 -0.94 -7.87
CA VAL A 117 11.66 0.14 -8.72
C VAL A 117 10.95 -0.46 -9.93
N TYR A 118 9.77 0.04 -10.19
CA TYR A 118 8.91 -0.34 -11.31
C TYR A 118 8.71 0.85 -12.24
N ASP A 119 8.39 0.55 -13.49
CA ASP A 119 7.92 1.56 -14.42
C ASP A 119 6.45 1.93 -14.17
N TYR A 120 5.96 2.85 -14.98
CA TYR A 120 4.58 3.35 -14.90
C TYR A 120 3.52 2.29 -15.24
N ASP A 121 3.92 1.23 -15.94
CA ASP A 121 3.05 0.12 -16.35
C ASP A 121 3.19 -1.11 -15.45
N GLY A 122 3.98 -0.99 -14.37
CA GLY A 122 4.17 -2.05 -13.38
C GLY A 122 5.12 -3.15 -13.82
N ASN A 123 6.08 -2.85 -14.70
CA ASN A 123 7.17 -3.77 -15.00
C ASN A 123 8.38 -3.43 -14.11
N GLU A 124 9.07 -4.47 -13.63
CA GLU A 124 10.24 -4.30 -12.78
C GLU A 124 11.41 -3.72 -13.56
N LEU A 125 11.91 -2.57 -13.10
CA LEU A 125 13.09 -1.92 -13.67
C LEU A 125 14.37 -2.31 -12.93
N ALA A 126 14.31 -2.34 -11.61
CA ALA A 126 15.47 -2.63 -10.77
C ALA A 126 15.08 -3.26 -9.44
N VAL A 127 15.90 -4.23 -9.01
CA VAL A 127 15.93 -4.77 -7.66
C VAL A 127 17.27 -4.41 -7.04
N TYR A 128 17.25 -3.71 -5.92
CA TYR A 128 18.47 -3.29 -5.24
C TYR A 128 19.07 -4.41 -4.41
N LYS A 129 20.36 -4.30 -4.15
CA LYS A 129 21.11 -5.35 -3.46
C LYS A 129 20.68 -5.45 -2.00
N LYS A 130 20.61 -6.68 -1.54
CA LYS A 130 20.51 -7.03 -0.12
C LYS A 130 21.89 -6.96 0.52
N GLY A 131 21.96 -6.50 1.75
CA GLY A 131 23.18 -6.55 2.56
C GLY A 131 23.53 -7.97 2.99
N ASP A 132 24.80 -8.18 3.30
CA ASP A 132 25.30 -9.48 3.77
C ASP A 132 25.14 -9.58 5.28
N VAL A 133 24.29 -10.50 5.72
CA VAL A 133 24.00 -10.77 7.14
C VAL A 133 25.23 -11.29 7.91
N PHE A 134 26.19 -11.90 7.21
CA PHE A 134 27.40 -12.45 7.82
C PHE A 134 28.52 -11.42 8.03
N MET A 135 28.40 -10.24 7.41
CA MET A 135 29.34 -9.15 7.63
C MET A 135 29.02 -8.45 8.95
N ARG A 136 29.94 -8.52 9.90
CA ARG A 136 29.81 -7.84 11.20
C ARG A 136 30.03 -6.36 11.15
N ASP A 137 30.69 -5.85 10.12
CA ASP A 137 30.99 -4.45 9.96
C ASP A 137 30.04 -3.81 8.93
N MET A 138 29.16 -2.94 9.41
CA MET A 138 28.21 -2.19 8.60
C MET A 138 28.86 -1.30 7.52
N ARG A 139 30.15 -1.02 7.65
CA ARG A 139 30.91 -0.24 6.65
C ARG A 139 31.24 -1.01 5.39
N HIS A 140 31.21 -2.35 5.47
CA HIS A 140 31.59 -3.23 4.37
C HIS A 140 30.40 -3.93 3.70
N THR A 141 29.19 -3.75 4.23
CA THR A 141 27.98 -4.26 3.60
C THR A 141 27.32 -3.18 2.75
N THR A 142 26.87 -3.56 1.56
CA THR A 142 26.11 -2.69 0.66
C THR A 142 24.65 -3.15 0.64
N GLY A 143 23.74 -2.31 1.15
CA GLY A 143 22.31 -2.61 1.21
C GLY A 143 21.82 -2.91 2.63
N HIS A 144 20.51 -2.99 2.79
CA HIS A 144 19.87 -3.32 4.06
C HIS A 144 20.01 -4.81 4.37
N ILE A 145 20.21 -5.10 5.64
CA ILE A 145 20.29 -6.49 6.18
C ILE A 145 18.91 -6.92 6.68
N SER A 146 18.19 -5.96 7.27
CA SER A 146 16.85 -6.14 7.83
C SER A 146 15.80 -5.41 7.02
N ASP A 147 14.57 -5.46 7.50
CA ASP A 147 13.40 -4.91 6.84
C ASP A 147 13.52 -3.40 6.62
N ILE A 148 13.07 -2.94 5.45
CA ILE A 148 12.95 -1.53 5.14
C ILE A 148 11.65 -1.02 5.76
N THR A 149 11.73 0.11 6.44
CA THR A 149 10.59 0.72 7.13
C THR A 149 10.05 1.95 6.43
N CYS A 150 10.91 2.67 5.71
CA CYS A 150 10.51 3.89 5.01
C CYS A 150 11.45 4.19 3.83
N GLY A 151 10.99 5.06 2.94
CA GLY A 151 11.82 5.58 1.86
C GLY A 151 11.15 6.72 1.13
N MET A 152 11.97 7.52 0.46
CA MET A 152 11.49 8.68 -0.27
C MET A 152 12.40 8.98 -1.46
N TRP A 153 11.80 9.39 -2.56
CA TRP A 153 12.52 9.96 -3.68
C TRP A 153 13.13 11.31 -3.32
N HIS A 154 14.25 11.63 -3.96
CA HIS A 154 14.76 12.98 -3.93
C HIS A 154 13.74 13.94 -4.58
N PRO A 155 13.42 15.10 -4.00
CA PRO A 155 12.31 15.93 -4.44
C PRO A 155 12.48 16.55 -5.84
N LEU A 156 13.73 16.64 -6.33
CA LEU A 156 14.05 17.27 -7.62
C LEU A 156 14.82 16.35 -8.57
N ASP A 157 15.21 15.15 -8.13
CA ASP A 157 16.05 14.23 -8.90
C ASP A 157 15.50 12.81 -8.80
N ASP A 158 15.01 12.30 -9.90
CA ASP A 158 14.43 10.96 -10.01
C ASP A 158 15.47 9.83 -10.10
N THR A 159 16.75 10.18 -10.06
CA THR A 159 17.82 9.17 -10.05
C THR A 159 18.24 8.73 -8.66
N HIS A 160 17.81 9.49 -7.63
CA HIS A 160 18.16 9.23 -6.25
C HIS A 160 16.93 9.06 -5.35
N PHE A 161 17.01 8.09 -4.48
CA PHE A 161 16.07 7.92 -3.37
C PHE A 161 16.83 7.46 -2.12
N MET A 162 16.21 7.63 -0.97
CA MET A 162 16.70 7.16 0.32
C MET A 162 15.76 6.12 0.88
N THR A 163 16.33 5.16 1.59
CA THR A 163 15.57 4.15 2.34
C THR A 163 16.11 4.01 3.74
N GLY A 164 15.23 3.85 4.71
CA GLY A 164 15.54 3.55 6.09
C GLY A 164 15.09 2.15 6.45
N GLY A 165 15.90 1.45 7.25
CA GLY A 165 15.60 0.12 7.75
C GLY A 165 15.92 0.00 9.23
N SER A 166 15.46 -1.08 9.85
CA SER A 166 15.71 -1.41 11.26
C SER A 166 17.04 -2.12 11.43
#